data_351e024393f7121a1c991d450dd57865
#
_entry.id   351e024393f7121a1c991d450dd57865
#
_cell.length_a   1.000
_cell.length_b   1.000
_cell.length_c   1.000
_cell.angle_alpha   90.00
_cell.angle_beta   90.00
_cell.angle_gamma   90.00
#
_symmetry.space_group_name_H-M   'P 1'
#
loop_
_entity.id
_entity.type
_entity.pdbx_description
1 polymer ?
#
loop_
_entity_poly.entity_id
_entity_poly.type
_entity_poly.pdbx_seq_one_letter_code
_entity_poly.pdbx_strand_id
1 'polypeptide(L)'
;GHAGVAFVGDLLLEIGKGSMHATSATVGNAIGLVETRHGYLKDLPAAEKSALGAQLRPLDVLLEKTPFRLTDKSIPGHYGHVAVWVGSEAELTELGLWDEPLVRPHHARIRAGASIVEALRPGVELNTLEHFLNIDDLLVIRPRPLSRTETRAALLRTFGQLGKSYDFNFDVESDRRIVCSELAFVVFPDVAWPTTRVLGRSSISPDQVAVKAGSGGVFTPVILYHDGVPIREKLVESLQCLLLEDGSALRALHPDFVGRSERPAAP
;
A
#
# COMPACT_ATOMS: atom_id res chain seq x y z
N GLY A 1 26.27 -13.91 -4.48
CA GLY A 1 24.99 -13.81 -3.99
C GLY A 1 24.70 -14.25 -2.54
N HIS A 2 25.37 -15.30 -1.98
CA HIS A 2 25.00 -15.81 -0.64
C HIS A 2 25.51 -15.00 0.57
N ALA A 3 26.53 -14.17 0.40
CA ALA A 3 27.11 -13.38 1.50
C ALA A 3 26.22 -12.23 1.98
N GLY A 4 25.42 -11.63 1.11
CA GLY A 4 24.55 -10.50 1.48
C GLY A 4 23.33 -10.92 2.31
N VAL A 5 22.79 -12.10 2.07
CA VAL A 5 21.61 -12.61 2.80
C VAL A 5 22.00 -13.06 4.22
N ALA A 6 23.18 -13.67 4.38
CA ALA A 6 23.72 -14.04 5.69
C ALA A 6 24.00 -12.80 6.57
N PHE A 7 24.55 -11.74 5.99
CA PHE A 7 24.85 -10.49 6.71
C PHE A 7 23.59 -9.80 7.25
N VAL A 8 22.50 -9.78 6.48
CA VAL A 8 21.22 -9.20 6.94
C VAL A 8 20.57 -10.08 8.02
N GLY A 9 20.66 -11.41 7.89
CA GLY A 9 20.15 -12.36 8.89
C GLY A 9 20.88 -12.26 10.22
N ASP A 10 22.20 -12.19 10.19
CA ASP A 10 23.04 -12.05 11.41
C ASP A 10 22.85 -10.70 12.09
N LEU A 11 22.67 -9.62 11.30
CA LEU A 11 22.41 -8.28 11.81
C LEU A 11 21.03 -8.20 12.51
N LEU A 12 20.01 -8.90 11.99
CA LEU A 12 18.68 -8.97 12.61
C LEU A 12 18.70 -9.80 13.91
N LEU A 13 19.58 -10.81 14.02
CA LEU A 13 19.74 -11.62 15.23
C LEU A 13 20.53 -10.89 16.34
N GLU A 14 21.48 -10.04 16.00
CA GLU A 14 22.21 -9.21 16.98
C GLU A 14 21.35 -8.07 17.53
N ILE A 15 20.45 -7.50 16.73
CA ILE A 15 19.50 -6.45 17.16
C ILE A 15 18.55 -6.93 18.25
N GLY A 16 18.30 -8.24 18.36
CA GLY A 16 17.41 -8.84 19.37
C GLY A 16 17.92 -8.79 20.82
N LYS A 17 19.10 -8.25 21.10
CA LYS A 17 19.72 -8.30 22.44
C LYS A 17 19.97 -6.97 23.13
N GLY A 18 19.69 -5.81 22.52
CA GLY A 18 19.92 -4.54 23.20
C GLY A 18 19.35 -3.33 22.46
N SER A 19 18.50 -2.56 23.12
CA SER A 19 17.86 -1.29 22.70
C SER A 19 17.33 -1.26 21.26
N MET A 20 16.23 -1.96 21.03
CA MET A 20 15.59 -2.16 19.72
C MET A 20 15.20 -0.88 18.94
N HIS A 21 15.04 0.26 19.61
CA HIS A 21 14.42 1.43 19.00
C HIS A 21 15.32 2.28 18.11
N ALA A 22 16.55 2.53 18.53
CA ALA A 22 17.45 3.43 17.78
C ALA A 22 18.18 2.71 16.63
N THR A 23 18.52 1.43 16.82
CA THR A 23 19.22 0.62 15.82
C THR A 23 18.33 0.14 14.69
N SER A 24 17.09 -0.27 14.96
CA SER A 24 16.15 -0.70 13.91
C SER A 24 15.73 0.47 13.00
N ALA A 25 15.53 1.67 13.53
CA ALA A 25 15.24 2.85 12.74
C ALA A 25 16.42 3.24 11.81
N THR A 26 17.65 3.17 12.32
CA THR A 26 18.84 3.55 11.53
C THR A 26 19.16 2.53 10.45
N VAL A 27 19.13 1.24 10.77
CA VAL A 27 19.35 0.15 9.81
C VAL A 27 18.18 0.07 8.80
N GLY A 28 16.95 0.20 9.27
CA GLY A 28 15.77 0.27 8.43
C GLY A 28 15.83 1.44 7.45
N ASN A 29 16.28 2.62 7.87
CA ASN A 29 16.47 3.79 7.01
C ASN A 29 17.54 3.57 5.93
N ALA A 30 18.67 2.95 6.27
CA ALA A 30 19.73 2.67 5.32
C ALA A 30 19.32 1.63 4.26
N ILE A 31 18.64 0.56 4.66
CA ILE A 31 18.18 -0.51 3.75
C ILE A 31 17.08 -0.02 2.80
N GLY A 32 16.18 0.87 3.27
CA GLY A 32 15.10 1.38 2.45
C GLY A 32 15.48 2.43 1.41
N LEU A 33 16.72 2.94 1.46
CA LEU A 33 17.25 3.88 0.47
C LEU A 33 17.87 3.17 -0.75
N VAL A 34 18.03 1.84 -0.72
CA VAL A 34 18.64 1.11 -1.84
C VAL A 34 17.56 0.65 -2.81
N GLU A 35 17.39 1.41 -3.89
CA GLU A 35 16.61 1.03 -5.06
C GLU A 35 17.55 0.55 -6.16
N THR A 36 17.29 -0.60 -6.76
CA THR A 36 18.09 -1.15 -7.87
C THR A 36 17.65 -0.60 -9.22
N ARG A 37 16.40 -0.11 -9.32
CA ARG A 37 15.77 0.53 -10.48
C ARG A 37 14.50 1.28 -10.07
N HIS A 38 13.88 1.95 -11.00
CA HIS A 38 12.51 2.48 -10.81
C HIS A 38 11.44 1.39 -10.98
N GLY A 39 10.28 1.63 -10.39
CA GLY A 39 9.09 0.84 -10.62
C GLY A 39 8.53 1.04 -12.02
N TYR A 40 7.98 0.00 -12.61
CA TYR A 40 7.45 0.03 -13.98
C TYR A 40 6.28 0.98 -14.17
N LEU A 41 5.44 1.20 -13.15
CA LEU A 41 4.31 2.11 -13.24
C LEU A 41 4.73 3.59 -13.24
N LYS A 42 5.94 3.89 -12.74
CA LYS A 42 6.51 5.24 -12.83
C LYS A 42 6.69 5.70 -14.28
N ASP A 43 6.94 4.76 -15.18
CA ASP A 43 7.19 5.01 -16.60
C ASP A 43 5.91 4.95 -17.45
N LEU A 44 4.74 4.86 -16.83
CA LEU A 44 3.47 4.96 -17.57
C LEU A 44 3.35 6.34 -18.22
N PRO A 45 2.82 6.41 -19.46
CA PRO A 45 2.50 7.68 -20.11
C PRO A 45 1.59 8.56 -19.22
N ALA A 46 1.76 9.88 -19.29
CA ALA A 46 0.97 10.82 -18.51
C ALA A 46 -0.55 10.63 -18.69
N ALA A 47 -1.00 10.30 -19.92
CA ALA A 47 -2.38 10.00 -20.20
C ALA A 47 -2.90 8.75 -19.46
N GLU A 48 -2.07 7.70 -19.34
CA GLU A 48 -2.43 6.49 -18.60
C GLU A 48 -2.46 6.74 -17.09
N LYS A 49 -1.51 7.50 -16.54
CA LYS A 49 -1.53 7.93 -15.14
C LYS A 49 -2.77 8.75 -14.82
N SER A 50 -3.14 9.68 -15.72
CA SER A 50 -4.36 10.48 -15.60
C SER A 50 -5.62 9.60 -15.64
N ALA A 51 -5.69 8.65 -16.58
CA ALA A 51 -6.80 7.71 -16.70
C ALA A 51 -6.89 6.77 -15.47
N LEU A 52 -5.77 6.38 -14.88
CA LEU A 52 -5.71 5.64 -13.64
C LEU A 52 -6.27 6.48 -12.48
N GLY A 53 -5.79 7.71 -12.32
CA GLY A 53 -6.26 8.63 -11.29
C GLY A 53 -7.76 8.91 -11.37
N ALA A 54 -8.30 9.05 -12.59
CA ALA A 54 -9.73 9.29 -12.82
C ALA A 54 -10.64 8.11 -12.43
N GLN A 55 -10.10 6.92 -12.24
CA GLN A 55 -10.85 5.74 -11.79
C GLN A 55 -10.90 5.63 -10.26
N LEU A 56 -9.98 6.30 -9.56
CA LEU A 56 -9.89 6.26 -8.10
C LEU A 56 -11.05 7.03 -7.46
N ARG A 57 -11.50 6.56 -6.31
CA ARG A 57 -12.56 7.16 -5.51
C ARG A 57 -12.13 7.27 -4.05
N PRO A 58 -12.65 8.25 -3.31
CA PRO A 58 -12.41 8.34 -1.87
C PRO A 58 -12.64 7.00 -1.16
N LEU A 59 -11.69 6.63 -0.30
CA LEU A 59 -11.61 5.37 0.44
C LEU A 59 -11.18 4.13 -0.37
N ASP A 60 -10.79 4.26 -1.63
CA ASP A 60 -10.07 3.18 -2.29
C ASP A 60 -8.76 2.91 -1.51
N VAL A 61 -8.50 1.63 -1.26
CA VAL A 61 -7.27 1.16 -0.61
C VAL A 61 -6.34 0.67 -1.71
N LEU A 62 -5.13 1.23 -1.72
CA LEU A 62 -4.08 0.93 -2.69
C LEU A 62 -3.06 0.03 -2.03
N LEU A 63 -2.70 -1.06 -2.71
CA LEU A 63 -1.63 -1.97 -2.28
C LEU A 63 -0.58 -2.04 -3.37
N GLU A 64 0.69 -2.10 -2.97
CA GLU A 64 1.82 -2.07 -3.91
C GLU A 64 2.82 -3.20 -3.67
N LYS A 65 3.56 -3.54 -4.74
CA LYS A 65 4.76 -4.36 -4.70
C LYS A 65 5.93 -3.61 -5.33
N THR A 66 7.07 -3.64 -4.63
CA THR A 66 8.31 -2.97 -5.04
C THR A 66 9.52 -3.92 -4.97
N PRO A 67 9.58 -4.96 -5.83
CA PRO A 67 10.59 -6.03 -5.72
C PRO A 67 12.03 -5.53 -5.91
N PHE A 68 12.19 -4.30 -6.40
CA PHE A 68 13.46 -3.62 -6.57
C PHE A 68 13.94 -2.90 -5.30
N ARG A 69 13.12 -2.83 -4.24
CA ARG A 69 13.50 -2.32 -2.91
C ARG A 69 13.88 -3.47 -1.99
N LEU A 70 14.94 -3.31 -1.22
CA LEU A 70 15.39 -4.35 -0.28
C LEU A 70 14.38 -4.60 0.83
N THR A 71 13.60 -3.61 1.21
CA THR A 71 12.53 -3.72 2.23
C THR A 71 11.40 -4.66 1.82
N ASP A 72 11.08 -4.71 0.55
CA ASP A 72 10.04 -5.60 0.01
C ASP A 72 10.37 -7.08 0.28
N LYS A 73 11.66 -7.43 0.26
CA LYS A 73 12.15 -8.79 0.54
C LYS A 73 12.03 -9.23 2.00
N SER A 74 11.80 -8.31 2.91
CA SER A 74 11.64 -8.58 4.34
C SER A 74 10.19 -8.66 4.79
N ILE A 75 9.22 -8.30 3.93
CA ILE A 75 7.79 -8.40 4.18
C ILE A 75 7.29 -9.69 3.52
N PRO A 76 6.77 -10.67 4.29
CA PRO A 76 6.22 -11.88 3.72
C PRO A 76 4.95 -11.59 2.91
N GLY A 77 4.82 -12.25 1.76
CA GLY A 77 3.65 -12.14 0.89
C GLY A 77 3.93 -11.37 -0.41
N HIS A 78 2.87 -11.16 -1.19
CA HIS A 78 2.95 -10.53 -2.50
C HIS A 78 3.05 -9.00 -2.38
N TYR A 79 2.18 -8.36 -1.58
CA TYR A 79 2.17 -6.91 -1.41
C TYR A 79 3.01 -6.47 -0.21
N GLY A 80 3.72 -5.35 -0.37
CA GLY A 80 4.64 -4.79 0.63
C GLY A 80 4.12 -3.53 1.33
N HIS A 81 3.09 -2.86 0.79
CA HIS A 81 2.62 -1.58 1.34
C HIS A 81 1.13 -1.35 1.10
N VAL A 82 0.53 -0.50 1.96
CA VAL A 82 -0.89 -0.12 1.92
C VAL A 82 -1.02 1.40 2.06
N ALA A 83 -1.89 1.98 1.24
CA ALA A 83 -2.25 3.40 1.27
C ALA A 83 -3.75 3.60 1.07
N VAL A 84 -4.28 4.79 1.33
CA VAL A 84 -5.69 5.13 1.15
C VAL A 84 -5.83 6.38 0.31
N TRP A 85 -6.66 6.32 -0.74
CA TRP A 85 -7.05 7.48 -1.54
C TRP A 85 -8.10 8.30 -0.81
N VAL A 86 -7.83 9.58 -0.61
CA VAL A 86 -8.75 10.49 0.12
C VAL A 86 -9.57 11.38 -0.80
N GLY A 87 -9.26 11.40 -2.08
CA GLY A 87 -9.99 12.19 -3.07
C GLY A 87 -9.40 13.57 -3.35
N SER A 88 -10.06 14.27 -4.27
CA SER A 88 -9.77 15.62 -4.72
C SER A 88 -10.50 16.68 -3.88
N GLU A 89 -10.15 17.95 -4.06
CA GLU A 89 -10.89 19.09 -3.49
C GLU A 89 -12.39 19.02 -3.81
N ALA A 90 -12.74 18.70 -5.06
CA ALA A 90 -14.13 18.63 -5.49
C ALA A 90 -14.91 17.52 -4.74
N GLU A 91 -14.33 16.32 -4.64
CA GLU A 91 -14.95 15.18 -3.93
C GLU A 91 -15.08 15.45 -2.43
N LEU A 92 -14.06 16.03 -1.81
CA LEU A 92 -14.09 16.40 -0.39
C LEU A 92 -15.11 17.52 -0.11
N THR A 93 -15.27 18.46 -1.05
CA THR A 93 -16.28 19.50 -0.97
C THR A 93 -17.67 18.94 -1.11
N GLU A 94 -17.90 18.05 -2.09
CA GLU A 94 -19.17 17.34 -2.27
C GLU A 94 -19.56 16.57 -1.03
N LEU A 95 -18.59 15.90 -0.40
CA LEU A 95 -18.79 15.18 0.86
C LEU A 95 -18.99 16.12 2.07
N GLY A 96 -18.76 17.43 1.93
CA GLY A 96 -18.82 18.41 3.01
C GLY A 96 -17.68 18.27 4.01
N LEU A 97 -16.52 17.80 3.55
CA LEU A 97 -15.32 17.59 4.38
C LEU A 97 -14.27 18.68 4.20
N TRP A 98 -14.38 19.50 3.13
CA TRP A 98 -13.33 20.45 2.79
C TRP A 98 -12.97 21.37 3.94
N ASP A 99 -13.97 21.91 4.64
CA ASP A 99 -13.80 22.83 5.76
C ASP A 99 -13.58 22.19 7.13
N GLU A 100 -13.48 20.86 7.19
CA GLU A 100 -13.20 20.16 8.45
C GLU A 100 -11.81 20.49 9.01
N PRO A 101 -11.66 20.66 10.33
CA PRO A 101 -10.37 21.02 10.95
C PRO A 101 -9.21 20.10 10.60
N LEU A 102 -9.50 18.79 10.39
CA LEU A 102 -8.49 17.79 10.00
C LEU A 102 -8.07 17.90 8.52
N VAL A 103 -8.90 18.49 7.65
CA VAL A 103 -8.65 18.61 6.21
C VAL A 103 -7.99 19.94 5.85
N ARG A 104 -8.42 21.03 6.49
CA ARG A 104 -7.92 22.40 6.22
C ARG A 104 -6.40 22.55 6.14
N PRO A 105 -5.59 21.95 7.05
CA PRO A 105 -4.13 22.08 6.97
C PRO A 105 -3.52 21.50 5.68
N HIS A 106 -4.27 20.68 4.96
CA HIS A 106 -3.80 19.95 3.78
C HIS A 106 -4.31 20.52 2.44
N HIS A 107 -5.11 21.60 2.46
CA HIS A 107 -5.70 22.20 1.27
C HIS A 107 -4.67 22.47 0.15
N ALA A 108 -3.53 23.09 0.49
CA ALA A 108 -2.50 23.39 -0.49
C ALA A 108 -1.92 22.15 -1.15
N ARG A 109 -1.70 21.07 -0.38
CA ARG A 109 -1.19 19.79 -0.90
C ARG A 109 -2.23 19.09 -1.76
N ILE A 110 -3.51 19.08 -1.35
CA ILE A 110 -4.61 18.47 -2.11
C ILE A 110 -4.78 19.18 -3.46
N ARG A 111 -4.77 20.53 -3.49
CA ARG A 111 -4.80 21.31 -4.73
C ARG A 111 -3.60 21.05 -5.64
N ALA A 112 -2.46 20.71 -5.07
CA ALA A 112 -1.26 20.29 -5.79
C ALA A 112 -1.30 18.82 -6.23
N GLY A 113 -2.45 18.12 -6.06
CA GLY A 113 -2.66 16.73 -6.50
C GLY A 113 -2.31 15.65 -5.49
N ALA A 114 -2.01 16.01 -4.23
CA ALA A 114 -1.80 15.01 -3.19
C ALA A 114 -3.15 14.46 -2.71
N SER A 115 -3.38 13.17 -2.90
CA SER A 115 -4.64 12.49 -2.58
C SER A 115 -4.45 11.10 -1.96
N ILE A 116 -3.22 10.71 -1.64
CA ILE A 116 -2.88 9.42 -1.06
C ILE A 116 -2.33 9.62 0.34
N VAL A 117 -3.01 9.06 1.34
CA VAL A 117 -2.49 8.96 2.71
C VAL A 117 -1.80 7.63 2.87
N GLU A 118 -0.55 7.65 3.30
CA GLU A 118 0.28 6.47 3.46
C GLU A 118 1.23 6.62 4.64
N ALA A 119 1.50 5.50 5.33
CA ALA A 119 2.45 5.46 6.42
C ALA A 119 3.83 5.06 5.89
N LEU A 120 4.74 6.02 5.85
CA LEU A 120 6.12 5.88 5.42
C LEU A 120 7.07 6.04 6.63
N ARG A 121 8.35 5.77 6.43
CA ARG A 121 9.34 5.87 7.51
C ARG A 121 9.40 7.21 8.26
N PRO A 122 9.23 8.38 7.59
CA PRO A 122 9.13 9.66 8.31
C PRO A 122 7.85 9.80 9.14
N GLY A 123 6.81 9.02 8.80
CA GLY A 123 5.49 9.07 9.41
C GLY A 123 4.37 8.94 8.38
N VAL A 124 3.15 9.29 8.80
CA VAL A 124 1.98 9.29 7.90
C VAL A 124 1.95 10.58 7.11
N GLU A 125 1.98 10.45 5.79
CA GLU A 125 2.06 11.56 4.85
C GLU A 125 0.92 11.55 3.83
N LEU A 126 0.68 12.72 3.23
CA LEU A 126 -0.25 12.90 2.12
C LEU A 126 0.56 13.07 0.83
N ASN A 127 0.52 12.12 -0.09
CA ASN A 127 1.34 12.09 -1.29
C ASN A 127 0.52 12.12 -2.58
N THR A 128 1.21 12.36 -3.71
CA THR A 128 0.61 12.36 -5.04
C THR A 128 0.59 10.95 -5.63
N LEU A 129 -0.29 10.71 -6.60
CA LEU A 129 -0.29 9.46 -7.37
C LEU A 129 1.06 9.26 -8.11
N GLU A 130 1.66 10.34 -8.62
CA GLU A 130 2.97 10.28 -9.27
C GLU A 130 4.08 9.77 -8.33
N HIS A 131 4.05 10.19 -7.05
CA HIS A 131 4.96 9.67 -6.03
C HIS A 131 4.73 8.19 -5.78
N PHE A 132 3.46 7.80 -5.62
CA PHE A 132 3.05 6.43 -5.29
C PHE A 132 3.38 5.43 -6.41
N LEU A 133 3.29 5.83 -7.68
CA LEU A 133 3.46 4.93 -8.84
C LEU A 133 4.90 4.47 -9.09
N ASN A 134 5.87 4.73 -8.21
CA ASN A 134 7.19 4.11 -8.28
C ASN A 134 7.15 2.65 -7.78
N ILE A 135 6.36 1.81 -8.46
CA ILE A 135 5.99 0.44 -8.09
C ILE A 135 5.91 -0.45 -9.32
N ASP A 136 5.91 -1.77 -9.14
CA ASP A 136 5.70 -2.72 -10.22
C ASP A 136 4.27 -3.25 -10.28
N ASP A 137 3.70 -3.58 -9.11
CA ASP A 137 2.32 -4.05 -9.01
C ASP A 137 1.48 -3.05 -8.23
N LEU A 138 0.24 -2.89 -8.69
CA LEU A 138 -0.79 -2.10 -8.04
C LEU A 138 -2.07 -2.92 -7.94
N LEU A 139 -2.60 -3.03 -6.74
CA LEU A 139 -3.98 -3.45 -6.50
C LEU A 139 -4.75 -2.29 -5.88
N VAL A 140 -5.90 -1.96 -6.44
CA VAL A 140 -6.85 -1.05 -5.81
C VAL A 140 -8.09 -1.84 -5.44
N ILE A 141 -8.41 -1.83 -4.16
CA ILE A 141 -9.62 -2.44 -3.62
C ILE A 141 -10.57 -1.36 -3.12
N ARG A 142 -11.82 -1.48 -3.50
CA ARG A 142 -12.88 -0.53 -3.17
C ARG A 142 -13.81 -1.11 -2.12
N PRO A 143 -14.12 -0.40 -1.02
CA PRO A 143 -15.11 -0.85 -0.06
C PRO A 143 -16.48 -1.00 -0.71
N ARG A 144 -17.32 -1.90 -0.18
CA ARG A 144 -18.74 -1.94 -0.53
C ARG A 144 -19.36 -0.56 -0.32
N PRO A 145 -20.48 -0.24 -1.02
CA PRO A 145 -21.10 1.06 -0.86
C PRO A 145 -21.36 1.41 0.62
N LEU A 146 -20.81 2.53 1.02
CA LEU A 146 -20.98 3.13 2.34
C LEU A 146 -21.98 4.28 2.24
N SER A 147 -22.74 4.53 3.30
CA SER A 147 -23.51 5.76 3.42
C SER A 147 -22.58 6.98 3.42
N ARG A 148 -23.13 8.15 3.11
CA ARG A 148 -22.39 9.42 3.18
C ARG A 148 -21.76 9.64 4.56
N THR A 149 -22.48 9.29 5.64
CA THR A 149 -22.00 9.42 7.01
C THR A 149 -20.82 8.51 7.29
N GLU A 150 -20.88 7.24 6.87
CA GLU A 150 -19.79 6.28 7.02
C GLU A 150 -18.55 6.70 6.22
N THR A 151 -18.76 7.15 4.96
CA THR A 151 -17.69 7.67 4.09
C THR A 151 -16.99 8.86 4.75
N ARG A 152 -17.75 9.84 5.26
CA ARG A 152 -17.19 10.99 5.98
C ARG A 152 -16.38 10.57 7.20
N ALA A 153 -16.96 9.69 8.03
CA ALA A 153 -16.30 9.20 9.24
C ALA A 153 -14.99 8.47 8.91
N ALA A 154 -14.96 7.63 7.87
CA ALA A 154 -13.76 6.90 7.44
C ALA A 154 -12.68 7.87 6.91
N LEU A 155 -13.05 8.88 6.09
CA LEU A 155 -12.11 9.89 5.62
C LEU A 155 -11.55 10.73 6.77
N LEU A 156 -12.36 11.13 7.75
CA LEU A 156 -11.86 11.86 8.92
C LEU A 156 -10.90 11.00 9.75
N ARG A 157 -11.16 9.69 9.89
CA ARG A 157 -10.19 8.77 10.50
C ARG A 157 -8.88 8.73 9.71
N THR A 158 -8.95 8.73 8.37
CA THR A 158 -7.78 8.73 7.48
C THR A 158 -6.96 10.02 7.67
N PHE A 159 -7.60 11.20 7.59
CA PHE A 159 -6.94 12.49 7.80
C PHE A 159 -6.37 12.62 9.22
N GLY A 160 -7.03 12.03 10.22
CA GLY A 160 -6.55 12.01 11.61
C GLY A 160 -5.28 11.19 11.83
N GLN A 161 -4.83 10.40 10.84
CA GLN A 161 -3.56 9.70 10.93
C GLN A 161 -2.36 10.56 10.47
N LEU A 162 -2.59 11.60 9.67
CA LEU A 162 -1.53 12.44 9.14
C LEU A 162 -0.65 13.04 10.25
N GLY A 163 0.65 12.95 10.06
CA GLY A 163 1.66 13.43 11.02
C GLY A 163 1.97 12.45 12.17
N LYS A 164 1.31 11.30 12.26
CA LYS A 164 1.72 10.26 13.20
C LYS A 164 3.07 9.66 12.78
N SER A 165 3.88 9.27 13.75
CA SER A 165 5.16 8.60 13.50
C SER A 165 4.94 7.16 13.02
N TYR A 166 5.88 6.64 12.22
CA TYR A 166 5.86 5.24 11.79
C TYR A 166 6.16 4.30 12.97
N ASP A 167 5.43 3.19 13.08
CA ASP A 167 5.69 2.17 14.08
C ASP A 167 6.62 1.06 13.56
N PHE A 168 7.89 1.14 13.94
CA PHE A 168 8.86 0.09 13.64
C PHE A 168 8.69 -1.18 14.49
N ASN A 169 7.76 -1.18 15.47
CA ASN A 169 7.50 -2.34 16.32
C ASN A 169 6.32 -3.19 15.82
N PHE A 170 5.59 -2.73 14.79
CA PHE A 170 4.46 -3.45 14.18
C PHE A 170 3.36 -3.84 15.17
N ASP A 171 2.93 -2.89 16.03
CA ASP A 171 1.95 -3.11 17.09
C ASP A 171 0.66 -2.34 16.85
N VAL A 172 -0.39 -3.04 16.41
CA VAL A 172 -1.73 -2.45 16.14
C VAL A 172 -2.43 -1.90 17.39
N GLU A 173 -1.92 -2.16 18.59
CA GLU A 173 -2.50 -1.68 19.85
C GLU A 173 -1.94 -0.31 20.27
N SER A 174 -1.05 0.29 19.48
CA SER A 174 -0.39 1.57 19.78
C SER A 174 -1.00 2.75 19.00
N ASP A 175 -1.73 3.63 19.66
CA ASP A 175 -2.37 4.82 19.04
C ASP A 175 -1.41 5.92 18.53
N ARG A 176 -0.13 5.87 18.92
CA ARG A 176 0.83 6.95 18.64
C ARG A 176 1.69 6.73 17.41
N ARG A 177 1.73 5.50 16.92
CA ARG A 177 2.53 5.08 15.78
C ARG A 177 1.68 4.16 14.92
N ILE A 178 1.96 4.12 13.62
CA ILE A 178 1.17 3.32 12.69
C ILE A 178 2.08 2.72 11.62
N VAL A 179 1.86 1.46 11.26
CA VAL A 179 2.41 0.85 10.05
C VAL A 179 1.43 0.97 8.89
N CYS A 180 1.92 0.79 7.66
CA CYS A 180 1.12 1.02 6.46
C CYS A 180 -0.20 0.20 6.42
N SER A 181 -0.16 -1.06 6.80
CA SER A 181 -1.34 -1.94 6.79
C SER A 181 -2.35 -1.65 7.91
N GLU A 182 -1.89 -1.06 9.03
CA GLU A 182 -2.78 -0.59 10.10
C GLU A 182 -3.64 0.60 9.66
N LEU A 183 -3.23 1.32 8.62
CA LEU A 183 -4.05 2.38 8.05
C LEU A 183 -5.42 1.84 7.62
N ALA A 184 -5.46 0.70 6.92
CA ALA A 184 -6.72 0.06 6.56
C ALA A 184 -7.52 -0.38 7.80
N PHE A 185 -6.84 -0.93 8.82
CA PHE A 185 -7.46 -1.33 10.09
C PHE A 185 -8.14 -0.16 10.80
N VAL A 186 -7.46 0.98 10.91
CA VAL A 186 -8.00 2.19 11.57
C VAL A 186 -9.13 2.83 10.75
N VAL A 187 -8.98 2.86 9.43
CA VAL A 187 -9.98 3.49 8.54
C VAL A 187 -11.29 2.70 8.51
N PHE A 188 -11.22 1.38 8.57
CA PHE A 188 -12.38 0.48 8.50
C PHE A 188 -12.46 -0.42 9.75
N PRO A 189 -12.81 0.13 10.93
CA PRO A 189 -12.77 -0.61 12.20
C PRO A 189 -13.81 -1.74 12.29
N ASP A 190 -14.90 -1.66 11.50
CA ASP A 190 -15.95 -2.67 11.48
C ASP A 190 -15.63 -3.89 10.61
N VAL A 191 -14.49 -3.86 9.90
CA VAL A 191 -14.02 -5.00 9.13
C VAL A 191 -13.30 -5.97 10.06
N ALA A 192 -13.73 -7.23 10.04
CA ALA A 192 -13.04 -8.31 10.75
C ALA A 192 -11.70 -8.62 10.06
N TRP A 193 -10.69 -7.83 10.36
CA TRP A 193 -9.34 -8.00 9.79
C TRP A 193 -8.65 -9.25 10.34
N PRO A 194 -8.04 -10.08 9.49
CA PRO A 194 -7.16 -11.14 9.97
C PRO A 194 -5.91 -10.50 10.59
N THR A 195 -5.60 -10.88 11.81
CA THR A 195 -4.36 -10.44 12.47
C THR A 195 -3.51 -11.67 12.81
N THR A 196 -2.20 -11.50 12.73
CA THR A 196 -1.23 -12.51 13.18
C THR A 196 -0.44 -11.96 14.36
N ARG A 197 0.00 -12.85 15.26
CA ARG A 197 0.91 -12.46 16.34
C ARG A 197 2.36 -12.55 15.85
N VAL A 198 3.04 -11.41 15.86
CA VAL A 198 4.47 -11.30 15.54
C VAL A 198 5.18 -10.78 16.79
N LEU A 199 6.13 -11.54 17.34
CA LEU A 199 6.85 -11.20 18.57
C LEU A 199 5.92 -10.84 19.76
N GLY A 200 4.77 -11.51 19.85
CA GLY A 200 3.80 -11.30 20.93
C GLY A 200 2.81 -10.15 20.70
N ARG A 201 2.88 -9.45 19.56
CA ARG A 201 2.02 -8.32 19.18
C ARG A 201 1.10 -8.70 18.04
N SER A 202 -0.12 -8.16 18.05
CA SER A 202 -1.04 -8.29 16.92
C SER A 202 -0.55 -7.42 15.76
N SER A 203 -0.46 -7.98 14.58
CA SER A 203 -0.05 -7.30 13.35
C SER A 203 -0.94 -7.71 12.19
N ILE A 204 -1.05 -6.85 11.20
CA ILE A 204 -1.74 -7.12 9.94
C ILE A 204 -0.76 -6.90 8.78
N SER A 205 -0.71 -7.82 7.81
CA SER A 205 0.12 -7.68 6.61
C SER A 205 -0.69 -7.06 5.45
N PRO A 206 -0.02 -6.47 4.45
CA PRO A 206 -0.69 -6.00 3.23
C PRO A 206 -1.50 -7.11 2.53
N ASP A 207 -1.00 -8.34 2.47
CA ASP A 207 -1.74 -9.47 1.91
C ASP A 207 -3.01 -9.80 2.70
N GLN A 208 -2.98 -9.66 4.03
CA GLN A 208 -4.17 -9.81 4.87
C GLN A 208 -5.21 -8.72 4.61
N VAL A 209 -4.78 -7.53 4.16
CA VAL A 209 -5.70 -6.50 3.64
C VAL A 209 -6.24 -6.92 2.26
N ALA A 210 -5.38 -7.37 1.35
CA ALA A 210 -5.77 -7.80 0.00
C ALA A 210 -6.77 -8.94 -0.02
N VAL A 211 -6.64 -9.93 0.88
CA VAL A 211 -7.57 -11.07 1.02
C VAL A 211 -9.02 -10.63 1.23
N LYS A 212 -9.27 -9.44 1.80
CA LYS A 212 -10.62 -8.89 1.99
C LYS A 212 -11.32 -8.49 0.69
N ALA A 213 -10.61 -8.50 -0.44
CA ALA A 213 -11.15 -8.28 -1.77
C ALA A 213 -11.36 -9.60 -2.56
N GLY A 214 -11.27 -10.75 -1.92
CA GLY A 214 -11.63 -12.06 -2.50
C GLY A 214 -13.14 -12.23 -2.71
N SER A 215 -13.54 -13.40 -3.20
CA SER A 215 -14.94 -13.75 -3.42
C SER A 215 -15.78 -13.56 -2.15
N GLY A 216 -16.84 -12.76 -2.24
CA GLY A 216 -17.70 -12.44 -1.09
C GLY A 216 -17.05 -11.49 -0.06
N GLY A 217 -15.88 -10.93 -0.36
CA GLY A 217 -15.17 -9.98 0.49
C GLY A 217 -15.93 -8.68 0.73
N VAL A 218 -15.48 -7.91 1.71
CA VAL A 218 -16.04 -6.58 2.03
C VAL A 218 -15.50 -5.48 1.11
N PHE A 219 -14.49 -5.80 0.32
CA PHE A 219 -13.94 -4.98 -0.74
C PHE A 219 -14.08 -5.69 -2.10
N THR A 220 -13.99 -4.91 -3.16
CA THR A 220 -13.96 -5.39 -4.55
C THR A 220 -12.68 -4.91 -5.21
N PRO A 221 -11.88 -5.77 -5.87
CA PRO A 221 -10.75 -5.32 -6.66
C PRO A 221 -11.27 -4.57 -7.89
N VAL A 222 -10.78 -3.36 -8.12
CA VAL A 222 -11.24 -2.48 -9.21
C VAL A 222 -10.13 -2.12 -10.20
N ILE A 223 -8.88 -2.17 -9.77
CA ILE A 223 -7.70 -1.95 -10.60
C ILE A 223 -6.64 -2.96 -10.18
N LEU A 224 -6.01 -3.61 -11.15
CA LEU A 224 -4.92 -4.54 -10.93
C LEU A 224 -3.86 -4.37 -12.01
N TYR A 225 -2.64 -4.12 -11.59
CA TYR A 225 -1.43 -4.20 -12.41
C TYR A 225 -0.51 -5.24 -11.80
N HIS A 226 0.06 -6.08 -12.63
CA HIS A 226 1.10 -7.02 -12.25
C HIS A 226 2.29 -6.85 -13.18
N ASP A 227 3.49 -6.77 -12.62
CA ASP A 227 4.74 -6.57 -13.36
C ASP A 227 4.65 -5.44 -14.42
N GLY A 228 4.06 -4.31 -14.02
CA GLY A 228 3.88 -3.13 -14.84
C GLY A 228 2.81 -3.21 -15.94
N VAL A 229 2.00 -4.28 -15.98
CA VAL A 229 1.00 -4.53 -17.01
C VAL A 229 -0.40 -4.61 -16.39
N PRO A 230 -1.41 -3.89 -16.95
CA PRO A 230 -2.77 -3.94 -16.40
C PRO A 230 -3.44 -5.28 -16.67
N ILE A 231 -4.05 -5.86 -15.65
CA ILE A 231 -5.00 -6.98 -15.74
C ILE A 231 -6.40 -6.39 -15.68
N ARG A 232 -7.22 -6.62 -16.71
CA ARG A 232 -8.52 -5.95 -16.89
C ARG A 232 -9.72 -6.86 -16.62
N GLU A 233 -9.51 -8.16 -16.59
CA GLU A 233 -10.55 -9.17 -16.44
C GLU A 233 -10.17 -10.15 -15.34
N LYS A 234 -11.15 -10.86 -14.78
CA LYS A 234 -10.94 -11.89 -13.75
C LYS A 234 -10.09 -11.39 -12.58
N LEU A 235 -10.37 -10.16 -12.11
CA LEU A 235 -9.53 -9.50 -11.10
C LEU A 235 -9.46 -10.28 -9.78
N VAL A 236 -10.57 -10.91 -9.37
CA VAL A 236 -10.63 -11.69 -8.12
C VAL A 236 -9.76 -12.94 -8.23
N GLU A 237 -9.90 -13.68 -9.33
CA GLU A 237 -9.13 -14.90 -9.60
C GLU A 237 -7.63 -14.58 -9.75
N SER A 238 -7.32 -13.50 -10.46
CA SER A 238 -5.95 -13.03 -10.64
C SER A 238 -5.33 -12.62 -9.31
N LEU A 239 -6.06 -11.90 -8.46
CA LEU A 239 -5.63 -11.56 -7.12
C LEU A 239 -5.33 -12.82 -6.29
N GLN A 240 -6.19 -13.84 -6.36
CA GLN A 240 -5.96 -15.11 -5.67
C GLN A 240 -4.67 -15.79 -6.13
N CYS A 241 -4.41 -15.83 -7.45
CA CYS A 241 -3.16 -16.38 -7.98
C CYS A 241 -1.93 -15.60 -7.46
N LEU A 242 -1.99 -14.27 -7.43
CA LEU A 242 -0.91 -13.43 -6.93
C LEU A 242 -0.64 -13.65 -5.44
N LEU A 243 -1.69 -13.71 -4.61
CA LEU A 243 -1.56 -13.97 -3.17
C LEU A 243 -1.03 -15.37 -2.84
N LEU A 244 -1.26 -16.35 -3.73
CA LEU A 244 -0.72 -17.71 -3.61
C LEU A 244 0.64 -17.86 -4.31
N GLU A 245 1.16 -16.80 -4.91
CA GLU A 245 2.38 -16.81 -5.73
C GLU A 245 2.34 -17.89 -6.85
N ASP A 246 1.14 -18.22 -7.34
CA ASP A 246 0.92 -19.20 -8.41
C ASP A 246 0.94 -18.55 -9.79
N GLY A 247 2.15 -18.28 -10.28
CA GLY A 247 2.35 -17.72 -11.61
C GLY A 247 1.87 -18.64 -12.75
N SER A 248 1.77 -19.96 -12.52
CA SER A 248 1.26 -20.89 -13.53
C SER A 248 -0.25 -20.77 -13.68
N ALA A 249 -0.98 -20.64 -12.57
CA ALA A 249 -2.42 -20.38 -12.59
C ALA A 249 -2.74 -19.01 -13.19
N LEU A 250 -1.94 -17.98 -12.87
CA LEU A 250 -2.11 -16.65 -13.47
C LEU A 250 -1.95 -16.67 -14.99
N ARG A 251 -0.94 -17.38 -15.51
CA ARG A 251 -0.75 -17.57 -16.97
C ARG A 251 -1.88 -18.36 -17.62
N ALA A 252 -2.42 -19.36 -16.91
CA ALA A 252 -3.58 -20.10 -17.40
C ALA A 252 -4.84 -19.22 -17.49
N LEU A 253 -5.00 -18.27 -16.57
CA LEU A 253 -6.09 -17.27 -16.61
C LEU A 253 -5.92 -16.24 -17.72
N HIS A 254 -4.67 -15.86 -18.03
CA HIS A 254 -4.27 -14.81 -18.95
C HIS A 254 -3.15 -15.31 -19.88
N PRO A 255 -3.46 -16.14 -20.91
CA PRO A 255 -2.45 -16.75 -21.79
C PRO A 255 -1.56 -15.73 -22.54
N ASP A 256 -2.12 -14.56 -22.84
CA ASP A 256 -1.42 -13.48 -23.56
C ASP A 256 -0.68 -12.50 -22.63
N PHE A 257 -0.71 -12.75 -21.32
CA PHE A 257 -0.04 -11.88 -20.35
C PHE A 257 1.48 -12.05 -20.43
N VAL A 258 2.18 -10.93 -20.66
CA VAL A 258 3.65 -10.85 -20.65
C VAL A 258 4.03 -9.65 -19.78
N GLY A 259 4.58 -9.91 -18.62
CA GLY A 259 5.09 -8.91 -17.70
C GLY A 259 6.23 -8.10 -18.30
N ARG A 260 6.51 -6.92 -17.72
CA ARG A 260 7.65 -6.09 -18.20
C ARG A 260 8.99 -6.73 -17.89
N SER A 261 9.10 -7.47 -16.81
CA SER A 261 10.34 -8.21 -16.47
C SER A 261 10.68 -9.32 -17.47
N GLU A 262 9.69 -9.84 -18.17
CA GLU A 262 9.84 -10.91 -19.17
C GLU A 262 10.15 -10.36 -20.59
N ARG A 263 10.04 -9.05 -20.80
CA ARG A 263 10.30 -8.41 -22.10
C ARG A 263 11.79 -8.22 -22.30
N PRO A 264 12.33 -8.48 -23.51
CA PRO A 264 13.72 -8.15 -23.81
C PRO A 264 13.95 -6.65 -23.59
N ALA A 265 15.12 -6.30 -23.05
CA ALA A 265 15.50 -4.90 -22.94
C ALA A 265 15.39 -4.24 -24.32
N ALA A 266 14.80 -3.06 -24.36
CA ALA A 266 14.76 -2.27 -25.60
C ALA A 266 16.19 -1.98 -26.05
N PRO A 267 16.50 -2.07 -27.36
CA PRO A 267 17.86 -1.88 -27.91
C PRO A 267 18.38 -0.46 -27.66
#